data_b534e3b921fea01686bba6f2cf55cfa6
#
_entry.id   b534e3b921fea01686bba6f2cf55cfa6
#
_cell.length_a   1.000
_cell.length_b   1.000
_cell.length_c   1.000
_cell.angle_alpha   90.00
_cell.angle_beta   90.00
_cell.angle_gamma   90.00
#
_symmetry.space_group_name_H-M   'P 1'
#
loop_
_entity.id
_entity.type
_entity.pdbx_description
1 polymer ?
#
loop_
_entity_poly.entity_id
_entity_poly.type
_entity_poly.pdbx_seq_one_letter_code
_entity_poly.pdbx_strand_id
1 'polypeptide(L)'
;MELVKKNGEAIQSWQDWERPMREYQWKEGRSAMEVAKSWFRQSVSAPPKEIVQLLFNHFQQNIEFIKVVPELATPLPESGGMRNHDVACTCMIDKSKATVCIEGKTDESFGEQTVAQYYQQMKNRRRAGVSTRVPERIEKMVSMLPIPPAEVPSCAVADNGYQLVTALVGTALQARIDHSELAILIIHEFHTDGLDPQKIQKNIQDYSRFVNKLTGNACADGANGKLFGPIEVDGIACFIGRVVV
;
A
#
# COMPACT_ATOMS: atom_id res chain seq x y z
N MET A 1 -8.47 16.16 12.30
CA MET A 1 -8.44 14.81 11.68
C MET A 1 -9.71 14.07 12.01
N GLU A 2 -10.41 13.57 11.00
CA GLU A 2 -11.60 12.74 11.13
C GLU A 2 -11.19 11.26 10.93
N LEU A 3 -11.40 10.42 11.94
CA LEU A 3 -11.11 8.97 11.87
C LEU A 3 -12.45 8.23 11.87
N VAL A 4 -12.79 7.60 10.75
CA VAL A 4 -14.12 7.03 10.51
C VAL A 4 -14.06 5.68 9.80
N LYS A 5 -15.04 4.82 10.07
CA LYS A 5 -15.28 3.60 9.28
C LYS A 5 -15.77 3.93 7.87
N LYS A 6 -15.81 2.93 6.99
CA LYS A 6 -16.35 3.06 5.62
C LYS A 6 -17.80 3.57 5.57
N ASN A 7 -18.60 3.29 6.59
CA ASN A 7 -19.99 3.75 6.71
C ASN A 7 -20.12 5.17 7.31
N GLY A 8 -19.00 5.83 7.65
CA GLY A 8 -18.96 7.17 8.25
C GLY A 8 -19.06 7.21 9.77
N GLU A 9 -19.17 6.08 10.46
CA GLU A 9 -19.14 6.04 11.92
C GLU A 9 -17.76 6.42 12.45
N ALA A 10 -17.72 7.30 13.47
CA ALA A 10 -16.49 7.69 14.13
C ALA A 10 -15.84 6.50 14.85
N ILE A 11 -14.53 6.37 14.73
CA ILE A 11 -13.72 5.40 15.46
C ILE A 11 -13.13 6.11 16.70
N GLN A 12 -13.52 5.68 17.88
CA GLN A 12 -13.11 6.30 19.16
C GLN A 12 -11.97 5.57 19.85
N SER A 13 -11.74 4.30 19.47
CA SER A 13 -10.69 3.47 20.03
C SER A 13 -10.17 2.49 18.99
N TRP A 14 -8.99 1.91 19.21
CA TRP A 14 -8.48 0.87 18.31
C TRP A 14 -9.37 -0.40 18.30
N GLN A 15 -10.16 -0.64 19.35
CA GLN A 15 -11.13 -1.74 19.41
C GLN A 15 -12.30 -1.55 18.44
N ASP A 16 -12.65 -0.28 18.12
CA ASP A 16 -13.69 0.08 17.16
C ASP A 16 -13.21 0.07 15.72
N TRP A 17 -11.91 -0.20 15.49
CA TRP A 17 -11.30 -0.21 14.18
C TRP A 17 -12.03 -1.13 13.21
N GLU A 18 -12.11 -0.75 11.95
CA GLU A 18 -12.65 -1.64 10.91
C GLU A 18 -11.78 -2.89 10.83
N ARG A 19 -12.39 -4.06 11.02
CA ARG A 19 -11.64 -5.32 11.03
C ARG A 19 -11.41 -5.84 9.63
N PRO A 20 -10.27 -6.53 9.37
CA PRO A 20 -10.04 -7.22 8.11
C PRO A 20 -11.09 -8.32 7.90
N MET A 21 -11.35 -8.67 6.64
CA MET A 21 -12.35 -9.70 6.30
C MET A 21 -12.10 -11.06 6.95
N ARG A 22 -10.86 -11.36 7.32
CA ARG A 22 -10.46 -12.64 7.89
C ARG A 22 -10.12 -12.46 9.36
N GLU A 23 -10.95 -12.97 10.27
CA GLU A 23 -10.81 -12.81 11.72
C GLU A 23 -9.43 -13.22 12.26
N TYR A 24 -8.79 -14.24 11.68
CA TYR A 24 -7.45 -14.68 12.10
C TYR A 24 -6.35 -13.62 11.91
N GLN A 25 -6.60 -12.61 11.08
CA GLN A 25 -5.68 -11.47 10.88
C GLN A 25 -5.79 -10.45 12.03
N TRP A 26 -6.92 -10.45 12.77
CA TRP A 26 -7.12 -9.58 13.92
C TRP A 26 -6.59 -10.23 15.19
N LYS A 27 -5.29 -10.18 15.36
CA LYS A 27 -4.57 -10.81 16.46
C LYS A 27 -3.41 -9.94 16.91
N GLU A 28 -3.11 -9.99 18.21
CA GLU A 28 -1.93 -9.35 18.82
C GLU A 28 -0.65 -9.71 18.05
N GLY A 29 0.19 -8.71 17.79
CA GLY A 29 1.43 -8.88 17.04
C GLY A 29 1.25 -9.12 15.54
N ARG A 30 0.02 -8.98 14.98
CA ARG A 30 -0.22 -9.03 13.53
C ARG A 30 -0.52 -7.65 12.98
N SER A 31 -0.17 -7.43 11.72
CA SER A 31 -0.19 -6.12 11.07
C SER A 31 -1.49 -5.35 11.25
N ALA A 32 -2.66 -5.98 11.07
CA ALA A 32 -3.95 -5.30 11.17
C ALA A 32 -4.22 -4.69 12.55
N MET A 33 -3.89 -5.42 13.63
CA MET A 33 -4.08 -4.92 14.99
C MET A 33 -3.02 -3.89 15.37
N GLU A 34 -1.78 -4.08 14.95
CA GLU A 34 -0.69 -3.13 15.24
C GLU A 34 -0.92 -1.81 14.48
N VAL A 35 -1.41 -1.85 13.24
CA VAL A 35 -1.87 -0.65 12.52
C VAL A 35 -2.94 0.07 13.32
N ALA A 36 -4.00 -0.62 13.75
CA ALA A 36 -5.08 0.01 14.53
C ALA A 36 -4.56 0.69 15.80
N LYS A 37 -3.70 0.01 16.56
CA LYS A 37 -3.09 0.56 17.78
C LYS A 37 -2.22 1.78 17.51
N SER A 38 -1.49 1.80 16.40
CA SER A 38 -0.58 2.90 16.05
C SER A 38 -1.28 4.24 15.87
N TRP A 39 -2.59 4.24 15.56
CA TRP A 39 -3.43 5.44 15.42
C TRP A 39 -4.00 5.95 16.74
N PHE A 40 -3.71 5.28 17.86
CA PHE A 40 -4.18 5.69 19.19
C PHE A 40 -3.00 5.78 20.15
N ARG A 41 -2.78 6.98 20.71
CA ARG A 41 -1.77 7.23 21.74
C ARG A 41 -2.48 7.71 22.99
N GLN A 42 -2.26 7.03 24.12
CA GLN A 42 -2.91 7.38 25.38
C GLN A 42 -4.42 7.61 25.21
N SER A 43 -5.07 6.74 24.40
CA SER A 43 -6.51 6.79 24.07
C SER A 43 -6.95 8.01 23.25
N VAL A 44 -6.02 8.75 22.67
CA VAL A 44 -6.33 9.86 21.75
C VAL A 44 -5.94 9.44 20.33
N SER A 45 -6.86 9.63 19.36
CA SER A 45 -6.57 9.37 17.96
C SER A 45 -5.58 10.39 17.39
N ALA A 46 -4.48 9.90 16.85
CA ALA A 46 -3.46 10.72 16.21
C ALA A 46 -2.75 9.93 15.10
N PRO A 47 -2.24 10.58 14.05
CA PRO A 47 -1.43 9.91 13.05
C PRO A 47 -0.16 9.32 13.70
N PRO A 48 0.31 8.14 13.25
CA PRO A 48 1.57 7.55 13.72
C PRO A 48 2.74 8.52 13.51
N LYS A 49 3.56 8.73 14.56
CA LYS A 49 4.65 9.73 14.55
C LYS A 49 5.67 9.47 13.43
N GLU A 50 5.97 8.19 13.20
CA GLU A 50 6.91 7.72 12.20
C GLU A 50 6.42 8.04 10.78
N ILE A 51 5.11 8.00 10.54
CA ILE A 51 4.50 8.40 9.27
C ILE A 51 4.56 9.92 9.11
N VAL A 52 4.19 10.67 10.14
CA VAL A 52 4.30 12.14 10.12
C VAL A 52 5.75 12.57 9.88
N GLN A 53 6.70 11.93 10.56
CA GLN A 53 8.13 12.23 10.41
C GLN A 53 8.65 11.89 9.01
N LEU A 54 8.23 10.74 8.43
CA LEU A 54 8.57 10.36 7.07
C LEU A 54 8.13 11.43 6.06
N LEU A 55 6.88 11.85 6.15
CA LEU A 55 6.30 12.86 5.27
C LEU A 55 7.00 14.23 5.48
N PHE A 56 7.18 14.65 6.72
CA PHE A 56 7.86 15.90 7.04
C PHE A 56 9.31 15.91 6.54
N ASN A 57 10.07 14.84 6.75
CA ASN A 57 11.47 14.74 6.31
C ASN A 57 11.61 14.89 4.79
N HIS A 58 10.62 14.42 4.03
CA HIS A 58 10.67 14.49 2.57
C HIS A 58 10.19 15.85 2.05
N PHE A 59 9.04 16.32 2.49
CA PHE A 59 8.41 17.52 1.94
C PHE A 59 8.88 18.80 2.62
N GLN A 60 9.38 18.74 3.87
CA GLN A 60 9.77 19.89 4.70
C GLN A 60 8.63 20.92 4.85
N GLN A 61 7.39 20.45 4.90
CA GLN A 61 6.17 21.23 4.92
C GLN A 61 5.23 20.74 6.03
N ASN A 62 4.24 21.56 6.38
CA ASN A 62 3.20 21.16 7.32
C ASN A 62 2.34 20.03 6.73
N ILE A 63 2.07 19.01 7.55
CA ILE A 63 1.25 17.87 7.18
C ILE A 63 0.00 17.88 8.05
N GLU A 64 -1.17 18.05 7.42
CA GLU A 64 -2.47 18.03 8.09
C GLU A 64 -3.29 16.85 7.59
N PHE A 65 -3.51 15.85 8.44
CA PHE A 65 -4.41 14.75 8.15
C PHE A 65 -5.85 15.22 8.31
N ILE A 66 -6.64 15.10 7.25
CA ILE A 66 -8.04 15.54 7.21
C ILE A 66 -8.95 14.37 7.57
N LYS A 67 -8.85 13.27 6.81
CA LYS A 67 -9.70 12.09 6.95
C LYS A 67 -8.88 10.81 6.89
N VAL A 68 -9.24 9.85 7.72
CA VAL A 68 -8.59 8.52 7.82
C VAL A 68 -9.68 7.47 7.81
N VAL A 69 -9.56 6.52 6.90
CA VAL A 69 -10.53 5.42 6.72
C VAL A 69 -9.77 4.09 6.66
N PRO A 70 -9.91 3.22 7.66
CA PRO A 70 -9.35 1.87 7.61
C PRO A 70 -10.10 0.99 6.62
N GLU A 71 -9.40 -0.02 6.08
CA GLU A 71 -9.93 -1.05 5.18
C GLU A 71 -10.64 -0.47 3.94
N LEU A 72 -10.27 0.74 3.50
CA LEU A 72 -10.87 1.38 2.34
C LEU A 72 -10.60 0.56 1.08
N ALA A 73 -11.66 0.28 0.32
CA ALA A 73 -11.58 -0.48 -0.92
C ALA A 73 -11.58 0.46 -2.14
N THR A 74 -10.53 0.41 -2.93
CA THR A 74 -10.39 1.17 -4.19
C THR A 74 -10.61 0.25 -5.38
N PRO A 75 -11.49 0.60 -6.34
CA PRO A 75 -11.65 -0.17 -7.57
C PRO A 75 -10.35 -0.22 -8.38
N LEU A 76 -9.94 -1.43 -8.76
CA LEU A 76 -8.84 -1.66 -9.70
C LEU A 76 -9.36 -1.65 -11.15
N PRO A 77 -8.48 -1.44 -12.14
CA PRO A 77 -8.86 -1.53 -13.55
C PRO A 77 -9.54 -2.86 -13.87
N GLU A 78 -10.40 -2.86 -14.86
CA GLU A 78 -11.22 -4.01 -15.26
C GLU A 78 -12.17 -4.49 -14.14
N SER A 79 -13.37 -4.87 -14.48
CA SER A 79 -14.42 -5.19 -13.50
C SER A 79 -14.05 -6.27 -12.49
N GLY A 80 -14.53 -6.14 -11.25
CA GLY A 80 -14.51 -7.17 -10.21
C GLY A 80 -13.26 -7.25 -9.35
N GLY A 81 -12.36 -6.26 -9.40
CA GLY A 81 -11.21 -6.20 -8.51
C GLY A 81 -11.21 -4.95 -7.65
N MET A 82 -10.96 -5.15 -6.37
CA MET A 82 -10.77 -4.08 -5.40
C MET A 82 -9.40 -4.22 -4.75
N ARG A 83 -8.77 -3.09 -4.45
CA ARG A 83 -7.65 -3.04 -3.53
C ARG A 83 -8.16 -2.55 -2.18
N ASN A 84 -8.06 -3.38 -1.16
CA ASN A 84 -8.25 -2.93 0.22
C ASN A 84 -6.93 -2.35 0.73
N HIS A 85 -6.96 -1.09 1.14
CA HIS A 85 -5.87 -0.44 1.86
C HIS A 85 -6.11 -0.64 3.34
N ASP A 86 -5.09 -1.03 4.11
CA ASP A 86 -5.24 -1.18 5.56
C ASP A 86 -5.64 0.15 6.20
N VAL A 87 -5.10 1.27 5.66
CA VAL A 87 -5.60 2.63 5.95
C VAL A 87 -5.48 3.48 4.69
N ALA A 88 -6.50 4.26 4.39
CA ALA A 88 -6.43 5.35 3.41
C ALA A 88 -6.71 6.69 4.09
N CYS A 89 -5.86 7.67 3.80
CA CYS A 89 -5.96 9.01 4.38
C CYS A 89 -6.00 10.06 3.27
N THR A 90 -6.78 11.13 3.49
CA THR A 90 -6.57 12.38 2.79
C THR A 90 -5.87 13.36 3.71
N CYS A 91 -4.86 14.06 3.21
CA CYS A 91 -4.15 15.09 3.96
C CYS A 91 -3.81 16.29 3.06
N MET A 92 -3.47 17.40 3.70
CA MET A 92 -2.83 18.55 3.05
C MET A 92 -1.34 18.49 3.36
N ILE A 93 -0.52 18.67 2.35
CA ILE A 93 0.91 18.91 2.44
C ILE A 93 1.12 20.34 1.93
N ASP A 94 1.25 21.28 2.86
CA ASP A 94 1.10 22.72 2.59
C ASP A 94 -0.24 23.01 1.88
N LYS A 95 -0.22 23.32 0.59
CA LYS A 95 -1.40 23.63 -0.22
C LYS A 95 -1.85 22.49 -1.13
N SER A 96 -1.05 21.44 -1.25
CA SER A 96 -1.34 20.29 -2.12
C SER A 96 -2.11 19.22 -1.38
N LYS A 97 -3.22 18.79 -1.96
CA LYS A 97 -3.97 17.65 -1.45
C LYS A 97 -3.26 16.35 -1.80
N ALA A 98 -3.10 15.49 -0.82
CA ALA A 98 -2.46 14.19 -0.98
C ALA A 98 -3.36 13.06 -0.46
N THR A 99 -3.32 11.93 -1.15
CA THR A 99 -3.85 10.65 -0.66
C THR A 99 -2.69 9.79 -0.16
N VAL A 100 -2.76 9.37 1.09
CA VAL A 100 -1.78 8.48 1.72
C VAL A 100 -2.45 7.14 1.99
N CYS A 101 -1.99 6.08 1.31
CA CYS A 101 -2.41 4.72 1.59
C CYS A 101 -1.32 3.98 2.36
N ILE A 102 -1.73 3.26 3.39
CA ILE A 102 -0.83 2.53 4.28
C ILE A 102 -1.10 1.04 4.11
N GLU A 103 -0.03 0.27 4.00
CA GLU A 103 0.01 -1.18 4.02
C GLU A 103 0.78 -1.62 5.26
N GLY A 104 0.07 -2.20 6.22
CA GLY A 104 0.67 -2.75 7.43
C GLY A 104 1.38 -4.07 7.17
N LYS A 105 2.54 -4.26 7.78
CA LYS A 105 3.30 -5.51 7.71
C LYS A 105 3.88 -5.88 9.07
N THR A 106 3.94 -7.18 9.30
CA THR A 106 4.82 -7.81 10.27
C THR A 106 5.75 -8.74 9.50
N ASP A 107 5.55 -10.05 9.55
CA ASP A 107 6.27 -11.04 8.73
C ASP A 107 5.43 -11.60 7.57
N GLU A 108 4.26 -11.02 7.29
CA GLU A 108 3.45 -11.40 6.12
C GLU A 108 4.10 -10.93 4.82
N SER A 109 4.18 -11.82 3.84
CA SER A 109 4.71 -11.48 2.51
C SER A 109 3.83 -10.47 1.77
N PHE A 110 4.39 -9.80 0.74
CA PHE A 110 3.64 -8.98 -0.22
C PHE A 110 2.84 -9.83 -1.22
N GLY A 111 2.05 -10.77 -0.67
CA GLY A 111 1.29 -11.75 -1.41
C GLY A 111 2.05 -13.06 -1.59
N GLU A 112 1.29 -14.14 -1.82
CA GLU A 112 1.83 -15.49 -2.01
C GLU A 112 2.43 -15.69 -3.41
N GLN A 113 2.07 -14.83 -4.36
CA GLN A 113 2.43 -14.95 -5.76
C GLN A 113 3.05 -13.66 -6.30
N THR A 114 3.99 -13.84 -7.22
CA THR A 114 4.49 -12.72 -8.03
C THR A 114 3.46 -12.31 -9.08
N VAL A 115 3.68 -11.16 -9.69
CA VAL A 115 2.85 -10.66 -10.81
C VAL A 115 2.76 -11.69 -11.93
N ALA A 116 3.90 -12.25 -12.38
CA ALA A 116 3.95 -13.23 -13.43
C ALA A 116 3.26 -14.54 -13.06
N GLN A 117 3.48 -15.04 -11.83
CA GLN A 117 2.85 -16.28 -11.34
C GLN A 117 1.33 -16.15 -11.28
N TYR A 118 0.82 -15.05 -10.71
CA TYR A 118 -0.62 -14.82 -10.63
C TYR A 118 -1.25 -14.63 -12.00
N TYR A 119 -0.59 -13.88 -12.89
CA TYR A 119 -1.03 -13.73 -14.27
C TYR A 119 -1.16 -15.09 -14.97
N GLN A 120 -0.11 -15.92 -14.92
CA GLN A 120 -0.12 -17.22 -15.56
C GLN A 120 -1.17 -18.17 -14.97
N GLN A 121 -1.34 -18.16 -13.64
CA GLN A 121 -2.41 -18.94 -12.99
C GLN A 121 -3.78 -18.55 -13.52
N MET A 122 -4.07 -17.23 -13.64
CA MET A 122 -5.36 -16.75 -14.12
C MET A 122 -5.57 -17.03 -15.61
N LYS A 123 -4.53 -16.97 -16.43
CA LYS A 123 -4.57 -17.41 -17.84
C LYS A 123 -4.92 -18.91 -17.95
N ASN A 124 -4.32 -19.76 -17.10
CA ASN A 124 -4.60 -21.18 -17.08
C ASN A 124 -6.05 -21.47 -16.63
N ARG A 125 -6.55 -20.76 -15.61
CA ARG A 125 -7.94 -20.86 -15.17
C ARG A 125 -8.92 -20.48 -16.28
N ARG A 126 -8.61 -19.42 -17.04
CA ARG A 126 -9.43 -19.03 -18.21
C ARG A 126 -9.45 -20.10 -19.28
N ARG A 127 -8.28 -20.72 -19.61
CA ARG A 127 -8.20 -21.84 -20.57
C ARG A 127 -9.03 -23.05 -20.11
N ALA A 128 -9.18 -23.23 -18.81
CA ALA A 128 -10.03 -24.24 -18.20
C ALA A 128 -11.52 -23.84 -18.09
N GLY A 129 -11.95 -22.76 -18.76
CA GLY A 129 -13.34 -22.32 -18.83
C GLY A 129 -13.81 -21.41 -17.68
N VAL A 130 -12.93 -21.00 -16.77
CA VAL A 130 -13.29 -20.06 -15.68
C VAL A 130 -13.31 -18.64 -16.23
N SER A 131 -14.48 -17.98 -16.12
CA SER A 131 -14.59 -16.55 -16.47
C SER A 131 -13.78 -15.68 -15.48
N THR A 132 -12.82 -14.92 -15.98
CA THR A 132 -12.00 -14.01 -15.16
C THR A 132 -11.41 -12.89 -16.02
N ARG A 133 -11.40 -11.67 -15.47
CA ARG A 133 -10.79 -10.46 -16.06
C ARG A 133 -9.44 -10.11 -15.40
N VAL A 134 -8.93 -10.99 -14.54
CA VAL A 134 -7.67 -10.76 -13.83
C VAL A 134 -6.47 -10.59 -14.76
N PRO A 135 -6.29 -11.36 -15.85
CA PRO A 135 -5.18 -11.13 -16.77
C PRO A 135 -5.18 -9.69 -17.33
N GLU A 136 -6.30 -9.21 -17.86
CA GLU A 136 -6.44 -7.85 -18.40
C GLU A 136 -6.19 -6.79 -17.32
N ARG A 137 -6.66 -7.05 -16.10
CA ARG A 137 -6.37 -6.16 -14.95
C ARG A 137 -4.89 -6.03 -14.70
N ILE A 138 -4.16 -7.15 -14.70
CA ILE A 138 -2.71 -7.16 -14.48
C ILE A 138 -2.01 -6.41 -15.62
N GLU A 139 -2.38 -6.71 -16.88
CA GLU A 139 -1.85 -6.02 -18.05
C GLU A 139 -2.06 -4.51 -17.96
N LYS A 140 -3.27 -4.08 -17.59
CA LYS A 140 -3.60 -2.66 -17.42
C LYS A 140 -2.81 -2.02 -16.27
N MET A 141 -2.71 -2.66 -15.11
CA MET A 141 -1.93 -2.11 -14.00
C MET A 141 -0.44 -2.00 -14.32
N VAL A 142 0.13 -3.00 -15.00
CA VAL A 142 1.53 -2.96 -15.45
C VAL A 142 1.75 -1.81 -16.43
N SER A 143 0.81 -1.57 -17.35
CA SER A 143 0.90 -0.46 -18.31
C SER A 143 0.79 0.93 -17.69
N MET A 144 0.29 1.04 -16.45
CA MET A 144 0.22 2.29 -15.71
C MET A 144 1.54 2.66 -15.03
N LEU A 145 2.48 1.72 -14.89
CA LEU A 145 3.76 1.95 -14.25
C LEU A 145 4.79 2.53 -15.23
N PRO A 146 5.73 3.37 -14.78
CA PRO A 146 6.78 3.97 -15.61
C PRO A 146 7.92 2.95 -15.89
N ILE A 147 7.57 1.84 -16.50
CA ILE A 147 8.50 0.77 -16.90
C ILE A 147 8.44 0.55 -18.40
N PRO A 148 9.50 0.04 -19.03
CA PRO A 148 9.47 -0.28 -20.45
C PRO A 148 8.30 -1.21 -20.79
N PRO A 149 7.58 -0.95 -21.91
CA PRO A 149 6.50 -1.82 -22.36
C PRO A 149 7.02 -3.24 -22.60
N ALA A 150 6.35 -4.23 -22.01
CA ALA A 150 6.66 -5.64 -22.16
C ALA A 150 5.43 -6.48 -21.83
N GLU A 151 5.41 -7.74 -22.30
CA GLU A 151 4.42 -8.70 -21.82
C GLU A 151 4.61 -8.96 -20.32
N VAL A 152 3.50 -9.20 -19.59
CA VAL A 152 3.52 -9.37 -18.14
C VAL A 152 4.57 -10.36 -17.64
N PRO A 153 4.78 -11.56 -18.26
CA PRO A 153 5.78 -12.50 -17.78
C PRO A 153 7.23 -12.01 -17.84
N SER A 154 7.50 -11.01 -18.69
CA SER A 154 8.86 -10.44 -18.91
C SER A 154 8.99 -8.98 -18.52
N CYS A 155 7.94 -8.35 -17.99
CA CYS A 155 7.99 -6.96 -17.59
C CYS A 155 8.92 -6.77 -16.36
N ALA A 156 9.37 -5.54 -16.14
CA ALA A 156 10.31 -5.22 -15.07
C ALA A 156 9.82 -5.65 -13.67
N VAL A 157 8.51 -5.65 -13.41
CA VAL A 157 7.91 -6.01 -12.12
C VAL A 157 7.37 -7.44 -12.06
N ALA A 158 7.66 -8.29 -13.05
CA ALA A 158 7.12 -9.65 -13.17
C ALA A 158 7.38 -10.54 -11.94
N ASP A 159 8.55 -10.41 -11.31
CA ASP A 159 9.01 -11.16 -10.15
C ASP A 159 8.75 -10.46 -8.79
N ASN A 160 8.10 -9.29 -8.79
CA ASN A 160 7.65 -8.65 -7.56
C ASN A 160 6.33 -9.24 -7.05
N GLY A 161 6.12 -9.18 -5.73
CA GLY A 161 4.85 -9.55 -5.13
C GLY A 161 3.67 -8.78 -5.74
N TYR A 162 2.62 -9.47 -6.14
CA TYR A 162 1.45 -8.87 -6.77
C TYR A 162 0.82 -7.77 -5.89
N GLN A 163 0.89 -7.93 -4.58
CA GLN A 163 0.37 -6.96 -3.61
C GLN A 163 1.06 -5.60 -3.70
N LEU A 164 2.39 -5.53 -3.95
CA LEU A 164 3.11 -4.26 -4.09
C LEU A 164 2.61 -3.47 -5.31
N VAL A 165 2.41 -4.14 -6.44
CA VAL A 165 1.89 -3.51 -7.65
C VAL A 165 0.47 -2.99 -7.42
N THR A 166 -0.41 -3.81 -6.83
CA THR A 166 -1.79 -3.39 -6.56
C THR A 166 -1.88 -2.30 -5.52
N ALA A 167 -0.96 -2.28 -4.54
CA ALA A 167 -0.91 -1.23 -3.53
C ALA A 167 -0.54 0.12 -4.14
N LEU A 168 0.51 0.18 -4.97
CA LEU A 168 0.93 1.44 -5.59
C LEU A 168 -0.11 1.95 -6.60
N VAL A 169 -0.57 1.08 -7.51
CA VAL A 169 -1.60 1.44 -8.50
C VAL A 169 -2.92 1.81 -7.80
N GLY A 170 -3.33 1.04 -6.78
CA GLY A 170 -4.52 1.35 -5.99
C GLY A 170 -4.42 2.71 -5.27
N THR A 171 -3.24 3.08 -4.78
CA THR A 171 -3.00 4.39 -4.17
C THR A 171 -3.15 5.52 -5.19
N ALA A 172 -2.61 5.35 -6.40
CA ALA A 172 -2.79 6.33 -7.49
C ALA A 172 -4.27 6.48 -7.90
N LEU A 173 -4.98 5.35 -8.02
CA LEU A 173 -6.40 5.36 -8.35
C LEU A 173 -7.26 5.99 -7.25
N GLN A 174 -6.91 5.74 -5.98
CA GLN A 174 -7.58 6.39 -4.85
C GLN A 174 -7.32 7.91 -4.86
N ALA A 175 -6.09 8.34 -5.17
CA ALA A 175 -5.79 9.76 -5.30
C ALA A 175 -6.64 10.46 -6.37
N ARG A 176 -6.93 9.78 -7.48
CA ARG A 176 -7.87 10.29 -8.50
C ARG A 176 -9.29 10.44 -7.95
N ILE A 177 -9.78 9.42 -7.23
CA ILE A 177 -11.10 9.45 -6.61
C ILE A 177 -11.20 10.60 -5.61
N ASP A 178 -10.13 10.80 -4.84
CA ASP A 178 -10.04 11.87 -3.83
C ASP A 178 -9.79 13.26 -4.44
N HIS A 179 -9.53 13.37 -5.75
CA HIS A 179 -9.03 14.57 -6.41
C HIS A 179 -7.76 15.12 -5.75
N SER A 180 -6.82 14.24 -5.44
CA SER A 180 -5.52 14.56 -4.84
C SER A 180 -4.46 14.74 -5.91
N GLU A 181 -3.52 15.67 -5.69
CA GLU A 181 -2.39 15.94 -6.58
C GLU A 181 -1.26 14.93 -6.39
N LEU A 182 -1.14 14.41 -5.17
CA LEU A 182 -0.11 13.47 -4.76
C LEU A 182 -0.72 12.16 -4.26
N ALA A 183 -0.05 11.04 -4.57
CA ALA A 183 -0.36 9.72 -4.06
C ALA A 183 0.85 9.17 -3.30
N ILE A 184 0.66 8.71 -2.08
CA ILE A 184 1.77 8.24 -1.23
C ILE A 184 1.43 6.86 -0.68
N LEU A 185 2.19 5.84 -1.07
CA LEU A 185 2.11 4.50 -0.49
C LEU A 185 3.15 4.37 0.62
N ILE A 186 2.71 4.00 1.81
CA ILE A 186 3.60 3.76 2.95
C ILE A 186 3.46 2.30 3.40
N ILE A 187 4.57 1.59 3.42
CA ILE A 187 4.68 0.29 4.08
C ILE A 187 5.00 0.56 5.56
N HIS A 188 4.03 0.28 6.43
CA HIS A 188 4.17 0.44 7.88
C HIS A 188 4.46 -0.91 8.51
N GLU A 189 5.71 -1.15 8.85
CA GLU A 189 6.21 -2.45 9.32
C GLU A 189 6.39 -2.44 10.83
N PHE A 190 5.83 -3.44 11.49
CA PHE A 190 5.88 -3.61 12.94
C PHE A 190 6.75 -4.81 13.29
N HIS A 191 7.81 -4.57 14.05
CA HIS A 191 8.68 -5.62 14.55
C HIS A 191 8.25 -6.02 15.97
N THR A 192 7.31 -6.95 16.04
CA THR A 192 6.82 -7.52 17.29
C THR A 192 7.55 -8.80 17.66
N ASP A 193 7.41 -9.26 18.90
CA ASP A 193 8.04 -10.51 19.35
C ASP A 193 7.52 -11.73 18.58
N GLY A 194 8.40 -12.68 18.31
CA GLY A 194 8.06 -13.97 17.70
C GLY A 194 7.88 -13.93 16.18
N LEU A 195 8.25 -12.86 15.51
CA LEU A 195 8.27 -12.80 14.05
C LEU A 195 9.43 -13.63 13.47
N ASP A 196 9.22 -14.10 12.23
CA ASP A 196 10.23 -14.82 11.46
C ASP A 196 11.22 -13.84 10.77
N PRO A 197 12.49 -13.78 11.19
CA PRO A 197 13.47 -12.87 10.61
C PRO A 197 13.72 -13.09 9.11
N GLN A 198 13.54 -14.33 8.61
CA GLN A 198 13.73 -14.64 7.19
C GLN A 198 12.62 -14.05 6.35
N LYS A 199 11.39 -14.03 6.87
CA LYS A 199 10.25 -13.40 6.19
C LYS A 199 10.38 -11.88 6.20
N ILE A 200 10.82 -11.29 7.31
CA ILE A 200 11.12 -9.86 7.38
C ILE A 200 12.18 -9.49 6.33
N GLN A 201 13.30 -10.22 6.28
CA GLN A 201 14.36 -9.98 5.31
C GLN A 201 13.87 -10.12 3.86
N LYS A 202 13.01 -11.09 3.61
CA LYS A 202 12.37 -11.25 2.29
C LYS A 202 11.50 -10.05 1.93
N ASN A 203 10.70 -9.53 2.86
CA ASN A 203 9.88 -8.33 2.64
C ASN A 203 10.75 -7.10 2.32
N ILE A 204 11.86 -6.92 3.04
CA ILE A 204 12.83 -5.87 2.77
C ILE A 204 13.38 -5.97 1.34
N GLN A 205 13.77 -7.18 0.92
CA GLN A 205 14.29 -7.42 -0.44
C GLN A 205 13.22 -7.19 -1.52
N ASP A 206 11.99 -7.66 -1.29
CA ASP A 206 10.89 -7.48 -2.24
C ASP A 206 10.53 -5.99 -2.40
N TYR A 207 10.48 -5.25 -1.29
CA TYR A 207 10.27 -3.80 -1.29
C TYR A 207 11.39 -3.07 -2.03
N SER A 208 12.65 -3.31 -1.65
CA SER A 208 13.81 -2.65 -2.26
C SER A 208 13.90 -2.92 -3.76
N ARG A 209 13.68 -4.16 -4.18
CA ARG A 209 13.63 -4.54 -5.59
C ARG A 209 12.53 -3.80 -6.35
N PHE A 210 11.34 -3.71 -5.78
CA PHE A 210 10.21 -3.00 -6.38
C PHE A 210 10.51 -1.52 -6.57
N VAL A 211 10.96 -0.85 -5.51
CA VAL A 211 11.32 0.58 -5.57
C VAL A 211 12.43 0.83 -6.59
N ASN A 212 13.48 0.01 -6.58
CA ASN A 212 14.61 0.17 -7.51
C ASN A 212 14.20 0.04 -8.98
N LYS A 213 13.28 -0.84 -9.30
CA LYS A 213 12.76 -1.00 -10.67
C LYS A 213 11.96 0.21 -11.14
N LEU A 214 11.31 0.91 -10.23
CA LEU A 214 10.50 2.10 -10.55
C LEU A 214 11.29 3.41 -10.51
N THR A 215 12.41 3.46 -9.77
CA THR A 215 13.17 4.69 -9.51
C THR A 215 14.60 4.67 -10.03
N GLY A 216 14.99 3.63 -10.77
CA GLY A 216 16.37 3.54 -11.30
C GLY A 216 17.44 3.31 -10.23
N ASN A 217 17.19 2.42 -9.26
CA ASN A 217 18.13 2.02 -8.20
C ASN A 217 18.39 3.10 -7.11
N ALA A 218 17.36 3.88 -6.78
CA ALA A 218 17.47 4.90 -5.71
C ALA A 218 17.37 4.33 -4.28
N CYS A 219 16.88 3.08 -4.12
CA CYS A 219 16.66 2.46 -2.81
C CYS A 219 17.85 1.59 -2.41
N ALA A 220 18.55 1.97 -1.36
CA ALA A 220 19.47 1.06 -0.65
C ALA A 220 18.64 0.01 0.12
N ASP A 221 19.26 -1.14 0.46
CA ASP A 221 18.58 -2.25 1.13
C ASP A 221 17.74 -1.79 2.32
N GLY A 222 16.41 -1.89 2.14
CA GLY A 222 15.43 -1.66 3.18
C GLY A 222 15.31 -0.24 3.73
N ALA A 223 15.72 0.79 2.97
CA ALA A 223 15.72 2.18 3.42
C ALA A 223 14.46 2.53 4.26
N ASN A 224 14.68 2.61 5.58
CA ASN A 224 13.67 3.01 6.56
C ASN A 224 13.60 4.54 6.66
N GLY A 225 12.41 5.09 6.79
CA GLY A 225 12.21 6.54 7.01
C GLY A 225 12.52 7.42 5.79
N LYS A 226 12.45 6.85 4.58
CA LYS A 226 12.67 7.59 3.33
C LYS A 226 11.54 7.36 2.32
N LEU A 227 11.10 8.43 1.66
CA LEU A 227 10.21 8.38 0.50
C LEU A 227 11.03 8.40 -0.80
N PHE A 228 10.59 7.61 -1.77
CA PHE A 228 11.13 7.53 -3.12
C PHE A 228 10.07 7.98 -4.11
N GLY A 229 10.47 8.80 -5.06
CA GLY A 229 9.60 9.38 -6.08
C GLY A 229 10.07 10.77 -6.51
N PRO A 230 9.28 11.48 -7.32
CA PRO A 230 7.98 11.03 -7.82
C PRO A 230 8.10 9.87 -8.83
N ILE A 231 7.18 8.93 -8.71
CA ILE A 231 6.95 7.83 -9.66
C ILE A 231 5.65 8.17 -10.37
N GLU A 232 5.68 8.37 -11.67
CA GLU A 232 4.46 8.66 -12.41
C GLU A 232 3.65 7.36 -12.61
N VAL A 233 2.46 7.29 -12.04
CA VAL A 233 1.53 6.17 -12.22
C VAL A 233 0.24 6.71 -12.84
N ASP A 234 0.06 6.44 -14.12
CA ASP A 234 -1.13 6.87 -14.89
C ASP A 234 -1.42 8.38 -14.76
N GLY A 235 -0.37 9.22 -14.81
CA GLY A 235 -0.46 10.68 -14.70
C GLY A 235 -0.58 11.24 -13.29
N ILE A 236 -0.44 10.41 -12.26
CA ILE A 236 -0.39 10.83 -10.85
C ILE A 236 1.03 10.73 -10.31
N ALA A 237 1.51 11.79 -9.66
CA ALA A 237 2.80 11.78 -8.97
C ALA A 237 2.70 10.93 -7.69
N CYS A 238 3.33 9.75 -7.72
CA CYS A 238 3.31 8.79 -6.63
C CYS A 238 4.64 8.78 -5.89
N PHE A 239 4.56 8.55 -4.59
CA PHE A 239 5.72 8.30 -3.72
C PHE A 239 5.52 6.97 -3.00
N ILE A 240 6.62 6.28 -2.71
CA ILE A 240 6.59 5.06 -1.92
C ILE A 240 7.63 5.14 -0.81
N GLY A 241 7.25 4.77 0.40
CA GLY A 241 8.12 4.76 1.56
C GLY A 241 7.90 3.56 2.47
N ARG A 242 8.86 3.36 3.39
CA ARG A 242 8.78 2.34 4.42
C ARG A 242 9.15 2.95 5.75
N VAL A 243 8.38 2.64 6.78
CA VAL A 243 8.68 2.97 8.18
C VAL A 243 8.59 1.70 9.03
N VAL A 244 9.50 1.57 10.00
CA VAL A 244 9.61 0.42 10.89
C VAL A 244 9.44 0.89 12.34
N VAL A 245 8.66 0.13 13.12
CA VAL A 245 8.38 0.40 14.54
C VAL A 245 8.71 -0.83 15.37
#